data_827ba9c711d019446e36d71314f11471
#
_entry.id   827ba9c711d019446e36d71314f11471
#
_cell.length_a   1.000
_cell.length_b   1.000
_cell.length_c   1.000
_cell.angle_alpha   90.00
_cell.angle_beta   90.00
_cell.angle_gamma   90.00
#
_symmetry.space_group_name_H-M   'P 1'
#
loop_
_entity.id
_entity.type
_entity.pdbx_description
1 polymer ?
#
loop_
_entity_poly.entity_id
_entity_poly.type
_entity_poly.pdbx_seq_one_letter_code
_entity_poly.pdbx_strand_id
1 'polypeptide(L)'
;MKCFTKEQEGRSESYKLIADELEYVSSNYLTPIKFLEKELFVDTDQTNETEFPVLLMDWIEGKTLDAYMKENINNQYALEMLAYQFNKMAAWLLTQPFAHGDLKPDNVIMKDDGQLVLVDYDGMYVPAMKGQKAREIGSHGFRHPSRTEDTFDEHIDDFSIASIALALKAIALNPILWNMYCGSERLLFSDNDFLDLTQSEVIHSLLQLTTDKELSTLFGIFMIAWAKNDLSQISFKLINIEKKQKETVQMAVLKYLKAKKYIANGKYENAFRVFEELYKTSNSEVATIEGLQNVCGIVLGENGLGYMYAKGLYVKQDFTKAVYWFKKAANKDFPIALFNLSICYAKGEGVEKDEKEEGRLAILSKNLGYLKVGPFSIDYEEDPLVNPDAVPVIYYYDEYTL
;
A
#
# COMPACT_ATOMS: atom_id res chain seq x y z
N MET A 1 -21.70 -3.80 -18.50
CA MET A 1 -23.04 -4.43 -18.63
C MET A 1 -22.84 -5.92 -18.92
N LYS A 2 -23.48 -6.79 -18.12
CA LYS A 2 -23.49 -8.25 -18.34
C LYS A 2 -24.91 -8.63 -18.78
N CYS A 3 -25.03 -9.30 -19.93
CA CYS A 3 -26.33 -9.67 -20.53
C CYS A 3 -26.49 -11.19 -20.41
N PHE A 4 -27.68 -11.64 -20.06
CA PHE A 4 -28.01 -13.05 -19.90
C PHE A 4 -28.66 -13.57 -21.19
N THR A 5 -27.83 -13.93 -22.19
CA THR A 5 -28.31 -14.39 -23.53
C THR A 5 -28.61 -15.89 -23.58
N LYS A 6 -28.22 -16.65 -22.56
CA LYS A 6 -28.65 -18.04 -22.37
C LYS A 6 -29.15 -18.16 -20.93
N GLU A 7 -30.36 -18.61 -20.79
CA GLU A 7 -30.91 -18.97 -19.50
C GLU A 7 -30.11 -20.16 -18.91
N GLN A 8 -29.24 -19.84 -17.96
CA GLN A 8 -28.75 -20.82 -17.02
C GLN A 8 -29.74 -20.77 -15.86
N GLU A 9 -30.45 -21.87 -15.66
CA GLU A 9 -31.53 -22.02 -14.68
C GLU A 9 -31.13 -21.38 -13.34
N GLY A 10 -31.91 -20.39 -12.85
CA GLY A 10 -31.73 -19.68 -11.59
C GLY A 10 -30.58 -18.64 -11.56
N ARG A 11 -29.82 -18.38 -12.63
CA ARG A 11 -28.73 -17.38 -12.61
C ARG A 11 -29.27 -15.96 -12.45
N SER A 12 -30.32 -15.64 -13.18
CA SER A 12 -31.00 -14.35 -13.10
C SER A 12 -31.54 -14.06 -11.70
N GLU A 13 -32.15 -15.07 -11.07
CA GLU A 13 -32.67 -14.99 -9.70
C GLU A 13 -31.54 -14.79 -8.68
N SER A 14 -30.41 -15.51 -8.82
CA SER A 14 -29.24 -15.32 -7.95
C SER A 14 -28.73 -13.88 -8.02
N TYR A 15 -28.57 -13.31 -9.22
CA TYR A 15 -28.12 -11.93 -9.36
C TYR A 15 -29.09 -10.90 -8.81
N LYS A 16 -30.41 -11.18 -8.87
CA LYS A 16 -31.41 -10.33 -8.22
C LYS A 16 -31.20 -10.32 -6.70
N LEU A 17 -31.06 -11.50 -6.08
CA LEU A 17 -30.82 -11.61 -4.64
C LEU A 17 -29.51 -10.91 -4.22
N ILE A 18 -28.46 -11.05 -5.02
CA ILE A 18 -27.16 -10.39 -4.78
C ILE A 18 -27.32 -8.87 -4.89
N ALA A 19 -28.01 -8.37 -5.93
CA ALA A 19 -28.21 -6.95 -6.11
C ALA A 19 -29.05 -6.34 -4.98
N ASP A 20 -30.11 -7.03 -4.55
CA ASP A 20 -30.96 -6.61 -3.44
C ASP A 20 -30.17 -6.54 -2.12
N GLU A 21 -29.28 -7.51 -1.85
CA GLU A 21 -28.43 -7.49 -0.64
C GLU A 21 -27.39 -6.35 -0.71
N LEU A 22 -26.70 -6.20 -1.84
CA LEU A 22 -25.62 -5.22 -1.98
C LEU A 22 -26.12 -3.77 -2.08
N GLU A 23 -27.39 -3.52 -2.41
CA GLU A 23 -27.98 -2.17 -2.42
C GLU A 23 -27.83 -1.46 -1.06
N TYR A 24 -27.85 -2.21 0.03
CA TYR A 24 -27.78 -1.67 1.39
C TYR A 24 -26.36 -1.72 2.00
N VAL A 25 -25.38 -2.22 1.26
CA VAL A 25 -24.00 -2.34 1.71
C VAL A 25 -23.17 -1.16 1.22
N SER A 26 -22.89 -0.21 2.11
CA SER A 26 -21.95 0.87 1.80
C SER A 26 -20.53 0.41 2.06
N SER A 27 -19.77 0.15 0.99
CA SER A 27 -18.39 -0.29 1.09
C SER A 27 -17.58 0.14 -0.14
N ASN A 28 -16.35 0.55 0.09
CA ASN A 28 -15.40 0.84 -0.97
C ASN A 28 -14.76 -0.43 -1.57
N TYR A 29 -15.00 -1.60 -0.96
CA TYR A 29 -14.48 -2.88 -1.45
C TYR A 29 -15.40 -3.56 -2.46
N LEU A 30 -16.60 -3.04 -2.68
CA LEU A 30 -17.56 -3.59 -3.62
C LEU A 30 -17.85 -2.61 -4.76
N THR A 31 -18.09 -3.18 -5.93
CA THR A 31 -18.64 -2.44 -7.06
C THR A 31 -20.16 -2.47 -6.95
N PRO A 32 -20.85 -1.31 -6.97
CA PRO A 32 -22.29 -1.27 -7.03
C PRO A 32 -22.82 -2.04 -8.22
N ILE A 33 -23.84 -2.85 -8.01
CA ILE A 33 -24.53 -3.58 -9.07
C ILE A 33 -26.00 -3.23 -9.07
N LYS A 34 -26.62 -3.24 -10.24
CA LYS A 34 -28.05 -3.04 -10.41
C LYS A 34 -28.58 -4.09 -11.35
N PHE A 35 -29.54 -4.87 -10.87
CA PHE A 35 -30.26 -5.85 -11.68
C PHE A 35 -31.49 -5.23 -12.29
N LEU A 36 -31.67 -5.37 -13.60
CA LEU A 36 -32.81 -4.86 -14.38
C LEU A 36 -33.47 -6.04 -15.10
N GLU A 37 -34.74 -6.31 -14.80
CA GLU A 37 -35.41 -7.54 -15.23
C GLU A 37 -35.71 -7.57 -16.74
N LYS A 38 -36.02 -6.43 -17.34
CA LYS A 38 -36.54 -6.33 -18.74
C LYS A 38 -35.98 -5.11 -19.44
N GLU A 39 -34.66 -5.03 -19.57
CA GLU A 39 -34.01 -3.81 -20.08
C GLU A 39 -33.42 -4.00 -21.49
N LEU A 40 -33.05 -5.23 -21.83
CA LEU A 40 -32.45 -5.52 -23.11
C LEU A 40 -33.50 -6.15 -24.04
N PHE A 41 -33.88 -5.40 -25.10
CA PHE A 41 -34.72 -5.91 -26.16
C PHE A 41 -33.86 -6.55 -27.26
N VAL A 42 -34.09 -7.82 -27.57
CA VAL A 42 -33.43 -8.56 -28.65
C VAL A 42 -34.46 -9.25 -29.50
N ASP A 43 -34.47 -8.92 -30.78
CA ASP A 43 -35.26 -9.62 -31.77
C ASP A 43 -34.39 -10.74 -32.42
N THR A 44 -34.77 -11.99 -32.19
CA THR A 44 -33.98 -13.17 -32.59
C THR A 44 -34.89 -14.36 -32.87
N ASP A 45 -34.50 -15.18 -33.84
CA ASP A 45 -35.20 -16.44 -34.17
C ASP A 45 -34.87 -17.60 -33.20
N GLN A 46 -33.97 -17.37 -32.21
CA GLN A 46 -33.49 -18.41 -31.26
C GLN A 46 -34.37 -18.58 -30.03
N THR A 47 -35.23 -17.59 -29.71
CA THR A 47 -36.15 -17.63 -28.59
C THR A 47 -37.40 -16.79 -28.90
N ASN A 48 -38.50 -17.15 -28.24
CA ASN A 48 -39.73 -16.34 -28.32
C ASN A 48 -39.73 -15.15 -27.33
N GLU A 49 -38.76 -15.08 -26.46
CA GLU A 49 -38.55 -13.97 -25.55
C GLU A 49 -37.84 -12.83 -26.24
N THR A 50 -38.34 -11.63 -26.08
CA THR A 50 -37.81 -10.40 -26.67
C THR A 50 -37.19 -9.46 -25.64
N GLU A 51 -37.42 -9.68 -24.34
CA GLU A 51 -36.91 -8.87 -23.25
C GLU A 51 -36.05 -9.72 -22.34
N PHE A 52 -34.81 -9.26 -22.09
CA PHE A 52 -33.83 -10.00 -21.30
C PHE A 52 -33.33 -9.19 -20.11
N PRO A 53 -33.02 -9.84 -18.98
CA PRO A 53 -32.47 -9.19 -17.84
C PRO A 53 -31.01 -8.74 -18.08
N VAL A 54 -30.65 -7.65 -17.41
CA VAL A 54 -29.31 -7.04 -17.50
C VAL A 54 -28.77 -6.75 -16.12
N LEU A 55 -27.51 -7.05 -15.89
CA LEU A 55 -26.75 -6.57 -14.74
C LEU A 55 -25.90 -5.37 -15.16
N LEU A 56 -26.16 -4.24 -14.53
CA LEU A 56 -25.30 -3.07 -14.65
C LEU A 56 -24.30 -3.11 -13.51
N MET A 57 -23.04 -2.84 -13.83
CA MET A 57 -21.93 -2.75 -12.89
C MET A 57 -21.01 -1.65 -13.42
N ASP A 58 -20.46 -0.84 -12.53
CA ASP A 58 -19.46 0.15 -12.90
C ASP A 58 -18.19 -0.55 -13.39
N TRP A 59 -17.57 0.05 -14.41
CA TRP A 59 -16.26 -0.40 -14.84
C TRP A 59 -15.20 0.09 -13.84
N ILE A 60 -14.41 -0.82 -13.33
CA ILE A 60 -13.32 -0.49 -12.40
C ILE A 60 -12.00 -0.41 -13.17
N GLU A 61 -11.42 0.77 -13.20
CA GLU A 61 -10.07 0.96 -13.70
C GLU A 61 -9.06 0.55 -12.65
N GLY A 62 -8.07 -0.25 -13.07
CA GLY A 62 -7.05 -0.78 -12.16
C GLY A 62 -6.41 -2.04 -12.73
N LYS A 63 -5.64 -2.71 -11.89
CA LYS A 63 -4.94 -3.95 -12.23
C LYS A 63 -5.42 -5.07 -11.35
N THR A 64 -5.53 -6.26 -11.88
CA THR A 64 -5.75 -7.45 -11.06
C THR A 64 -4.60 -7.62 -10.07
N LEU A 65 -4.87 -8.28 -8.96
CA LEU A 65 -3.90 -8.42 -7.87
C LEU A 65 -2.61 -9.10 -8.35
N ASP A 66 -2.71 -10.13 -9.18
CA ASP A 66 -1.56 -10.82 -9.78
C ASP A 66 -0.78 -9.92 -10.77
N ALA A 67 -1.47 -9.14 -11.60
CA ALA A 67 -0.83 -8.19 -12.51
C ALA A 67 -0.07 -7.10 -11.75
N TYR A 68 -0.68 -6.57 -10.68
CA TYR A 68 -0.02 -5.60 -9.80
C TYR A 68 1.22 -6.19 -9.11
N MET A 69 1.12 -7.42 -8.60
CA MET A 69 2.26 -8.12 -7.98
C MET A 69 3.40 -8.33 -8.96
N LYS A 70 3.09 -8.80 -10.18
CA LYS A 70 4.07 -9.05 -11.23
C LYS A 70 4.87 -7.79 -11.59
N GLU A 71 4.21 -6.65 -11.71
CA GLU A 71 4.87 -5.38 -11.98
C GLU A 71 5.73 -4.88 -10.82
N ASN A 72 5.33 -5.19 -9.58
CA ASN A 72 5.97 -4.70 -8.38
C ASN A 72 6.82 -5.76 -7.66
N ILE A 73 7.17 -6.86 -8.33
CA ILE A 73 7.85 -8.00 -7.68
C ILE A 73 9.19 -7.62 -7.04
N ASN A 74 9.88 -6.62 -7.58
CA ASN A 74 11.13 -6.09 -7.03
C ASN A 74 10.94 -4.91 -6.07
N ASN A 75 9.68 -4.51 -5.79
CA ASN A 75 9.35 -3.44 -4.87
C ASN A 75 8.72 -4.02 -3.60
N GLN A 76 9.56 -4.38 -2.64
CA GLN A 76 9.12 -4.98 -1.38
C GLN A 76 8.02 -4.15 -0.68
N TYR A 77 8.16 -2.81 -0.70
CA TYR A 77 7.18 -1.94 -0.07
C TYR A 77 5.80 -2.03 -0.74
N ALA A 78 5.75 -2.04 -2.08
CA ALA A 78 4.48 -2.19 -2.80
C ALA A 78 3.81 -3.53 -2.46
N LEU A 79 4.59 -4.60 -2.34
CA LEU A 79 4.08 -5.92 -1.95
C LEU A 79 3.61 -5.97 -0.48
N GLU A 80 4.35 -5.35 0.44
CA GLU A 80 3.92 -5.22 1.85
C GLU A 80 2.63 -4.39 1.98
N MET A 81 2.50 -3.30 1.19
CA MET A 81 1.28 -2.48 1.16
C MET A 81 0.10 -3.24 0.56
N LEU A 82 0.33 -4.03 -0.49
CA LEU A 82 -0.70 -4.90 -1.05
C LEU A 82 -1.21 -5.91 -0.02
N ALA A 83 -0.31 -6.60 0.68
CA ALA A 83 -0.67 -7.52 1.76
C ALA A 83 -1.48 -6.83 2.87
N TYR A 84 -1.07 -5.63 3.26
CA TYR A 84 -1.81 -4.82 4.23
C TYR A 84 -3.23 -4.45 3.75
N GLN A 85 -3.37 -3.95 2.51
CA GLN A 85 -4.69 -3.60 1.96
C GLN A 85 -5.59 -4.82 1.81
N PHE A 86 -5.02 -5.95 1.37
CA PHE A 86 -5.76 -7.21 1.29
C PHE A 86 -6.26 -7.65 2.67
N ASN A 87 -5.42 -7.60 3.70
CA ASN A 87 -5.81 -7.96 5.06
C ASN A 87 -6.90 -7.06 5.63
N LYS A 88 -6.90 -5.76 5.28
CA LYS A 88 -8.01 -4.85 5.65
C LYS A 88 -9.32 -5.24 4.97
N MET A 89 -9.26 -5.51 3.67
CA MET A 89 -10.43 -5.98 2.92
C MET A 89 -10.94 -7.32 3.47
N ALA A 90 -10.04 -8.26 3.71
CA ALA A 90 -10.35 -9.57 4.28
C ALA A 90 -11.01 -9.46 5.67
N ALA A 91 -10.44 -8.64 6.56
CA ALA A 91 -11.02 -8.40 7.88
C ALA A 91 -12.44 -7.80 7.80
N TRP A 92 -12.69 -6.93 6.82
CA TRP A 92 -14.03 -6.42 6.56
C TRP A 92 -14.95 -7.51 6.00
N LEU A 93 -14.50 -8.28 4.99
CA LEU A 93 -15.31 -9.32 4.36
C LEU A 93 -15.76 -10.40 5.37
N LEU A 94 -14.87 -10.82 6.26
CA LEU A 94 -15.17 -11.77 7.34
C LEU A 94 -16.23 -11.28 8.35
N THR A 95 -16.57 -9.99 8.35
CA THR A 95 -17.66 -9.43 9.18
C THR A 95 -19.00 -9.35 8.45
N GLN A 96 -19.03 -9.67 7.17
CA GLN A 96 -20.24 -9.56 6.37
C GLN A 96 -21.09 -10.84 6.47
N PRO A 97 -22.42 -10.74 6.29
CA PRO A 97 -23.29 -11.91 6.26
C PRO A 97 -23.30 -12.60 4.89
N PHE A 98 -22.46 -12.17 3.97
CA PHE A 98 -22.32 -12.70 2.62
C PHE A 98 -20.86 -13.08 2.35
N ALA A 99 -20.61 -13.86 1.31
CA ALA A 99 -19.29 -14.23 0.84
C ALA A 99 -19.18 -14.09 -0.68
N HIS A 100 -17.98 -13.80 -1.18
CA HIS A 100 -17.73 -13.62 -2.62
C HIS A 100 -17.86 -14.93 -3.41
N GLY A 101 -17.42 -16.03 -2.81
CA GLY A 101 -17.60 -17.38 -3.35
C GLY A 101 -16.58 -17.83 -4.39
N ASP A 102 -15.87 -16.92 -5.04
CA ASP A 102 -14.74 -17.20 -5.94
C ASP A 102 -13.60 -16.17 -5.73
N LEU A 103 -13.18 -16.02 -4.47
CA LEU A 103 -12.11 -15.08 -4.14
C LEU A 103 -10.77 -15.60 -4.65
N LYS A 104 -10.21 -14.87 -5.62
CA LYS A 104 -8.91 -15.16 -6.26
C LYS A 104 -8.26 -13.85 -6.77
N PRO A 105 -6.97 -13.85 -7.13
CA PRO A 105 -6.28 -12.65 -7.59
C PRO A 105 -6.91 -11.92 -8.76
N ASP A 106 -7.53 -12.65 -9.71
CA ASP A 106 -8.19 -12.05 -10.89
C ASP A 106 -9.46 -11.28 -10.53
N ASN A 107 -10.10 -11.63 -9.40
CA ASN A 107 -11.35 -11.04 -8.94
C ASN A 107 -11.14 -9.91 -7.92
N VAL A 108 -9.88 -9.49 -7.71
CA VAL A 108 -9.49 -8.38 -6.85
C VAL A 108 -8.73 -7.35 -7.67
N ILE A 109 -9.31 -6.16 -7.83
CA ILE A 109 -8.70 -5.07 -8.60
C ILE A 109 -8.03 -4.08 -7.65
N MET A 110 -6.76 -3.80 -7.90
CA MET A 110 -6.02 -2.71 -7.29
C MET A 110 -6.20 -1.45 -8.15
N LYS A 111 -6.84 -0.44 -7.59
CA LYS A 111 -6.98 0.88 -8.20
C LYS A 111 -5.70 1.71 -8.04
N ASP A 112 -5.56 2.77 -8.82
CA ASP A 112 -4.39 3.67 -8.77
C ASP A 112 -4.24 4.39 -7.42
N ASP A 113 -5.35 4.61 -6.70
CA ASP A 113 -5.37 5.16 -5.34
C ASP A 113 -4.95 4.16 -4.25
N GLY A 114 -4.62 2.93 -4.63
CA GLY A 114 -4.21 1.85 -3.71
C GLY A 114 -5.38 1.12 -3.05
N GLN A 115 -6.63 1.39 -3.45
CA GLN A 115 -7.80 0.70 -2.93
C GLN A 115 -8.04 -0.61 -3.67
N LEU A 116 -8.42 -1.66 -2.92
CA LEU A 116 -8.86 -2.93 -3.50
C LEU A 116 -10.37 -2.95 -3.70
N VAL A 117 -10.82 -3.50 -4.82
CA VAL A 117 -12.23 -3.66 -5.16
C VAL A 117 -12.48 -5.09 -5.65
N LEU A 118 -13.52 -5.73 -5.12
CA LEU A 118 -13.97 -7.05 -5.54
C LEU A 118 -14.85 -6.92 -6.80
N VAL A 119 -14.64 -7.85 -7.73
CA VAL A 119 -15.40 -7.93 -8.99
C VAL A 119 -15.79 -9.38 -9.24
N ASP A 120 -16.77 -9.59 -10.14
CA ASP A 120 -17.27 -10.90 -10.55
C ASP A 120 -17.99 -11.70 -9.44
N TYR A 121 -19.24 -11.34 -9.21
CA TYR A 121 -20.08 -11.89 -8.13
C TYR A 121 -20.85 -13.16 -8.50
N ASP A 122 -20.46 -13.90 -9.54
CA ASP A 122 -21.19 -15.09 -10.02
C ASP A 122 -21.31 -16.20 -8.97
N GLY A 123 -20.29 -16.34 -8.12
CA GLY A 123 -20.25 -17.33 -7.03
C GLY A 123 -20.74 -16.83 -5.66
N MET A 124 -21.22 -15.58 -5.57
CA MET A 124 -21.53 -14.95 -4.29
C MET A 124 -22.68 -15.63 -3.54
N TYR A 125 -22.47 -15.82 -2.25
CA TYR A 125 -23.50 -16.17 -1.28
C TYR A 125 -24.05 -14.91 -0.61
N VAL A 126 -25.38 -14.83 -0.48
CA VAL A 126 -26.09 -13.83 0.34
C VAL A 126 -27.11 -14.54 1.25
N PRO A 127 -27.52 -13.94 2.40
CA PRO A 127 -28.41 -14.58 3.38
C PRO A 127 -29.72 -15.11 2.79
N ALA A 128 -30.26 -14.46 1.76
CA ALA A 128 -31.46 -14.88 1.05
C ALA A 128 -31.31 -16.23 0.33
N MET A 129 -30.06 -16.71 0.11
CA MET A 129 -29.75 -18.01 -0.53
C MET A 129 -29.56 -19.13 0.49
N LYS A 130 -29.80 -18.90 1.76
CA LYS A 130 -29.60 -19.91 2.81
C LYS A 130 -30.34 -21.21 2.52
N GLY A 131 -29.61 -22.33 2.52
CA GLY A 131 -30.14 -23.65 2.21
C GLY A 131 -30.21 -24.00 0.73
N GLN A 132 -29.79 -23.09 -0.15
CA GLN A 132 -29.56 -23.40 -1.57
C GLN A 132 -28.20 -24.07 -1.76
N LYS A 133 -27.99 -24.66 -2.93
CA LYS A 133 -26.67 -25.16 -3.36
C LYS A 133 -25.88 -24.08 -4.10
N ALA A 134 -24.58 -24.12 -3.95
CA ALA A 134 -23.69 -23.28 -4.74
C ALA A 134 -23.82 -23.61 -6.23
N ARG A 135 -23.93 -22.59 -7.07
CA ARG A 135 -23.90 -22.74 -8.53
C ARG A 135 -22.47 -22.92 -9.05
N GLU A 136 -21.55 -22.28 -8.38
CA GLU A 136 -20.12 -22.34 -8.63
C GLU A 136 -19.41 -22.64 -7.30
N ILE A 137 -18.47 -23.57 -7.35
CA ILE A 137 -17.74 -23.97 -6.14
C ILE A 137 -16.40 -23.24 -5.98
N GLY A 138 -16.17 -22.19 -6.78
CA GLY A 138 -14.94 -21.40 -6.77
C GLY A 138 -13.78 -22.06 -7.51
N SER A 139 -12.74 -21.29 -7.73
CA SER A 139 -11.58 -21.69 -8.53
C SER A 139 -10.66 -22.65 -7.78
N HIS A 140 -10.12 -23.63 -8.50
CA HIS A 140 -9.06 -24.52 -8.02
C HIS A 140 -7.86 -23.68 -7.53
N GLY A 141 -7.11 -24.20 -6.56
CA GLY A 141 -5.97 -23.50 -5.97
C GLY A 141 -6.31 -22.38 -4.98
N PHE A 142 -7.59 -21.94 -4.91
CA PHE A 142 -8.05 -20.92 -3.97
C PHE A 142 -9.17 -21.40 -3.04
N ARG A 143 -10.00 -22.32 -3.46
CA ARG A 143 -11.07 -22.87 -2.63
C ARG A 143 -10.58 -23.94 -1.68
N HIS A 144 -11.30 -24.16 -0.57
CA HIS A 144 -11.02 -25.27 0.33
C HIS A 144 -11.20 -26.62 -0.41
N PRO A 145 -10.27 -27.58 -0.24
CA PRO A 145 -10.30 -28.86 -0.99
C PRO A 145 -11.56 -29.71 -0.73
N SER A 146 -12.22 -29.57 0.43
CA SER A 146 -13.47 -30.26 0.74
C SER A 146 -14.74 -29.51 0.34
N ARG A 147 -14.62 -28.34 -0.31
CA ARG A 147 -15.79 -27.55 -0.72
C ARG A 147 -16.58 -28.26 -1.81
N THR A 148 -17.88 -28.39 -1.59
CA THR A 148 -18.85 -28.97 -2.52
C THR A 148 -19.98 -27.96 -2.81
N GLU A 149 -20.89 -28.31 -3.69
CA GLU A 149 -22.11 -27.52 -3.94
C GLU A 149 -22.96 -27.29 -2.69
N ASP A 150 -22.93 -28.23 -1.73
CA ASP A 150 -23.69 -28.14 -0.48
C ASP A 150 -23.01 -27.20 0.55
N THR A 151 -21.76 -26.82 0.32
CA THR A 151 -21.03 -25.85 1.14
C THR A 151 -21.28 -24.45 0.58
N PHE A 152 -22.38 -23.81 1.01
CA PHE A 152 -22.79 -22.51 0.50
C PHE A 152 -23.35 -21.65 1.64
N ASP A 153 -22.49 -20.87 2.26
CA ASP A 153 -22.74 -20.04 3.42
C ASP A 153 -21.76 -18.84 3.48
N GLU A 154 -21.82 -18.04 4.53
CA GLU A 154 -20.99 -16.87 4.76
C GLU A 154 -19.49 -17.17 4.99
N HIS A 155 -19.10 -18.44 5.17
CA HIS A 155 -17.73 -18.87 5.47
C HIS A 155 -16.98 -19.43 4.27
N ILE A 156 -17.59 -19.49 3.09
CA ILE A 156 -16.98 -20.13 1.92
C ILE A 156 -15.71 -19.46 1.43
N ASP A 157 -15.44 -18.21 1.84
CA ASP A 157 -14.22 -17.47 1.51
C ASP A 157 -13.11 -17.58 2.57
N ASP A 158 -13.39 -18.13 3.75
CA ASP A 158 -12.46 -18.13 4.89
C ASP A 158 -11.10 -18.76 4.53
N PHE A 159 -11.15 -19.87 3.80
CA PHE A 159 -9.93 -20.52 3.32
C PHE A 159 -9.19 -19.70 2.27
N SER A 160 -9.90 -19.14 1.28
CA SER A 160 -9.32 -18.31 0.23
C SER A 160 -8.64 -17.08 0.83
N ILE A 161 -9.30 -16.43 1.79
CA ILE A 161 -8.76 -15.28 2.54
C ILE A 161 -7.44 -15.66 3.23
N ALA A 162 -7.43 -16.75 3.98
CA ALA A 162 -6.26 -17.20 4.72
C ALA A 162 -5.09 -17.56 3.79
N SER A 163 -5.38 -18.28 2.70
CA SER A 163 -4.40 -18.71 1.71
C SER A 163 -3.78 -17.51 0.97
N ILE A 164 -4.60 -16.57 0.49
CA ILE A 164 -4.12 -15.38 -0.23
C ILE A 164 -3.35 -14.44 0.70
N ALA A 165 -3.84 -14.19 1.91
CA ALA A 165 -3.16 -13.36 2.89
C ALA A 165 -1.75 -13.89 3.23
N LEU A 166 -1.63 -15.20 3.45
CA LEU A 166 -0.36 -15.86 3.70
C LEU A 166 0.57 -15.75 2.49
N ALA A 167 0.05 -16.00 1.29
CA ALA A 167 0.83 -15.94 0.05
C ALA A 167 1.37 -14.53 -0.21
N LEU A 168 0.56 -13.50 -0.07
CA LEU A 168 0.97 -12.10 -0.26
C LEU A 168 2.09 -11.70 0.71
N LYS A 169 1.96 -12.07 1.98
CA LYS A 169 2.99 -11.79 2.98
C LYS A 169 4.29 -12.55 2.70
N ALA A 170 4.20 -13.82 2.32
CA ALA A 170 5.36 -14.65 2.00
C ALA A 170 6.14 -14.09 0.79
N ILE A 171 5.44 -13.72 -0.27
CA ILE A 171 6.04 -13.13 -1.47
C ILE A 171 6.67 -11.77 -1.17
N ALA A 172 6.04 -10.94 -0.31
CA ALA A 172 6.63 -9.67 0.13
C ALA A 172 7.93 -9.86 0.91
N LEU A 173 8.05 -10.94 1.69
CA LEU A 173 9.29 -11.28 2.43
C LEU A 173 10.34 -11.94 1.54
N ASN A 174 9.92 -12.77 0.60
CA ASN A 174 10.80 -13.47 -0.32
C ASN A 174 10.20 -13.53 -1.74
N PRO A 175 10.50 -12.53 -2.58
CA PRO A 175 9.99 -12.47 -3.96
C PRO A 175 10.39 -13.64 -4.86
N ILE A 176 11.40 -14.43 -4.49
CA ILE A 176 11.79 -15.63 -5.24
C ILE A 176 10.66 -16.65 -5.29
N LEU A 177 9.80 -16.70 -4.26
CA LEU A 177 8.64 -17.59 -4.20
C LEU A 177 7.67 -17.36 -5.37
N TRP A 178 7.58 -16.13 -5.86
CA TRP A 178 6.80 -15.83 -7.06
C TRP A 178 7.27 -16.63 -8.27
N ASN A 179 8.58 -16.61 -8.54
CA ASN A 179 9.14 -17.32 -9.69
C ASN A 179 9.09 -18.85 -9.54
N MET A 180 9.11 -19.34 -8.31
CA MET A 180 9.11 -20.78 -8.03
C MET A 180 7.71 -21.39 -8.12
N TYR A 181 6.70 -20.71 -7.62
CA TYR A 181 5.40 -21.32 -7.36
C TYR A 181 4.22 -20.64 -8.04
N CYS A 182 4.27 -19.33 -8.36
CA CYS A 182 3.15 -18.65 -8.97
C CYS A 182 2.92 -19.03 -10.44
N GLY A 183 1.66 -19.05 -10.86
CA GLY A 183 1.24 -19.38 -12.22
C GLY A 183 -0.16 -18.83 -12.52
N SER A 184 -0.70 -19.15 -13.68
CA SER A 184 -1.98 -18.63 -14.15
C SER A 184 -3.20 -19.00 -13.27
N GLU A 185 -3.11 -20.07 -12.51
CA GLU A 185 -4.24 -20.60 -11.70
C GLU A 185 -3.89 -20.75 -10.23
N ARG A 186 -2.74 -20.23 -9.80
CA ARG A 186 -2.30 -20.30 -8.41
C ARG A 186 -1.44 -19.11 -8.02
N LEU A 187 -1.57 -18.67 -6.78
CA LEU A 187 -0.70 -17.64 -6.22
C LEU A 187 0.59 -18.24 -5.62
N LEU A 188 0.49 -19.19 -4.71
CA LEU A 188 1.58 -20.04 -4.22
C LEU A 188 1.18 -21.50 -4.27
N PHE A 189 0.01 -21.80 -3.72
CA PHE A 189 -0.48 -23.15 -3.52
C PHE A 189 -1.16 -23.69 -4.78
N SER A 190 -1.00 -24.98 -5.02
CA SER A 190 -1.79 -25.77 -5.94
C SER A 190 -2.74 -26.68 -5.18
N ASP A 191 -3.73 -27.27 -5.86
CA ASP A 191 -4.64 -28.25 -5.25
C ASP A 191 -3.89 -29.42 -4.60
N ASN A 192 -2.76 -29.84 -5.20
CA ASN A 192 -1.95 -30.93 -4.66
C ASN A 192 -1.31 -30.57 -3.32
N ASP A 193 -0.93 -29.31 -3.11
CA ASP A 193 -0.39 -28.84 -1.84
C ASP A 193 -1.41 -28.98 -0.72
N PHE A 194 -2.69 -28.78 -1.02
CA PHE A 194 -3.79 -28.86 -0.04
C PHE A 194 -4.19 -30.29 0.30
N LEU A 195 -3.89 -31.27 -0.57
CA LEU A 195 -4.19 -32.68 -0.30
C LEU A 195 -3.28 -33.27 0.79
N ASP A 196 -2.01 -32.87 0.81
CA ASP A 196 -1.04 -33.28 1.83
C ASP A 196 -0.03 -32.15 2.09
N LEU A 197 -0.30 -31.33 3.09
CA LEU A 197 0.58 -30.23 3.47
C LEU A 197 1.98 -30.70 3.90
N THR A 198 2.13 -31.95 4.34
CA THR A 198 3.43 -32.47 4.79
C THR A 198 4.40 -32.72 3.63
N GLN A 199 3.88 -32.91 2.43
CA GLN A 199 4.65 -33.13 1.21
C GLN A 199 4.81 -31.83 0.37
N SER A 200 4.15 -30.75 0.77
CA SER A 200 4.17 -29.49 0.02
C SER A 200 5.52 -28.77 0.15
N GLU A 201 6.19 -28.56 -0.98
CA GLU A 201 7.40 -27.73 -1.03
C GLU A 201 7.13 -26.26 -0.69
N VAL A 202 5.91 -25.78 -0.99
CA VAL A 202 5.45 -24.44 -0.60
C VAL A 202 5.45 -24.32 0.92
N ILE A 203 4.86 -25.28 1.63
CA ILE A 203 4.85 -25.31 3.10
C ILE A 203 6.27 -25.34 3.66
N HIS A 204 7.16 -26.19 3.11
CA HIS A 204 8.56 -26.23 3.54
C HIS A 204 9.27 -24.87 3.35
N SER A 205 8.99 -24.17 2.24
CA SER A 205 9.53 -22.82 1.99
C SER A 205 8.97 -21.79 2.96
N LEU A 206 7.68 -21.84 3.28
CA LEU A 206 7.04 -20.94 4.24
C LEU A 206 7.57 -21.15 5.66
N LEU A 207 7.85 -22.38 6.07
CA LEU A 207 8.42 -22.68 7.40
C LEU A 207 9.78 -21.99 7.60
N GLN A 208 10.57 -21.77 6.56
CA GLN A 208 11.84 -21.02 6.63
C GLN A 208 11.64 -19.52 6.93
N LEU A 209 10.44 -19.00 6.68
CA LEU A 209 10.10 -17.59 6.90
C LEU A 209 9.36 -17.33 8.22
N THR A 210 9.09 -18.34 9.02
CA THR A 210 8.31 -18.24 10.28
C THR A 210 9.00 -17.46 11.40
N THR A 211 10.24 -17.02 11.21
CA THR A 211 10.88 -16.02 12.08
C THR A 211 10.21 -14.64 11.98
N ASP A 212 9.54 -14.32 10.86
CA ASP A 212 8.65 -13.16 10.77
C ASP A 212 7.35 -13.45 11.55
N LYS A 213 7.08 -12.63 12.56
CA LYS A 213 5.95 -12.81 13.48
C LYS A 213 4.60 -12.73 12.77
N GLU A 214 4.49 -11.87 11.79
CA GLU A 214 3.29 -11.62 11.02
C GLU A 214 2.98 -12.80 10.10
N LEU A 215 3.99 -13.29 9.37
CA LEU A 215 3.87 -14.50 8.56
C LEU A 215 3.52 -15.71 9.43
N SER A 216 4.16 -15.87 10.58
CA SER A 216 3.87 -16.98 11.52
C SER A 216 2.42 -16.95 11.99
N THR A 217 1.85 -15.75 12.23
CA THR A 217 0.45 -15.59 12.60
C THR A 217 -0.48 -15.97 11.44
N LEU A 218 -0.20 -15.47 10.22
CA LEU A 218 -0.98 -15.82 9.03
C LEU A 218 -0.90 -17.30 8.69
N PHE A 219 0.26 -17.92 8.90
CA PHE A 219 0.44 -19.36 8.74
C PHE A 219 -0.46 -20.14 9.71
N GLY A 220 -0.53 -19.71 10.98
CA GLY A 220 -1.45 -20.32 11.97
C GLY A 220 -2.92 -20.17 11.56
N ILE A 221 -3.33 -19.00 11.06
CA ILE A 221 -4.69 -18.75 10.55
C ILE A 221 -5.00 -19.67 9.35
N PHE A 222 -4.06 -19.79 8.41
CA PHE A 222 -4.19 -20.69 7.26
C PHE A 222 -4.37 -22.15 7.71
N MET A 223 -3.59 -22.62 8.69
CA MET A 223 -3.73 -23.99 9.22
C MET A 223 -5.11 -24.24 9.85
N ILE A 224 -5.69 -23.23 10.52
CA ILE A 224 -7.04 -23.32 11.08
C ILE A 224 -8.08 -23.37 9.95
N ALA A 225 -7.98 -22.47 8.95
CA ALA A 225 -8.88 -22.46 7.81
C ALA A 225 -8.82 -23.76 7.01
N TRP A 226 -7.62 -24.31 6.81
CA TRP A 226 -7.45 -25.60 6.16
C TRP A 226 -8.06 -26.77 6.94
N ALA A 227 -7.97 -26.74 8.28
CA ALA A 227 -8.49 -27.81 9.12
C ALA A 227 -10.01 -27.76 9.30
N LYS A 228 -10.63 -26.57 9.27
CA LYS A 228 -12.03 -26.37 9.66
C LYS A 228 -12.89 -25.67 8.60
N ASN A 229 -12.30 -24.98 7.64
CA ASN A 229 -12.95 -24.05 6.70
C ASN A 229 -13.86 -23.02 7.39
N ASP A 230 -13.45 -22.54 8.55
CA ASP A 230 -14.22 -21.60 9.39
C ASP A 230 -13.24 -20.78 10.23
N LEU A 231 -13.26 -19.45 10.04
CA LEU A 231 -12.48 -18.48 10.81
C LEU A 231 -13.32 -17.66 11.81
N SER A 232 -14.58 -18.02 12.03
CA SER A 232 -15.50 -17.29 12.92
C SER A 232 -14.98 -17.15 14.36
N GLN A 233 -14.13 -18.08 14.80
CA GLN A 233 -13.52 -18.07 16.13
C GLN A 233 -12.18 -17.30 16.17
N ILE A 234 -11.72 -16.77 15.04
CA ILE A 234 -10.46 -16.04 14.96
C ILE A 234 -10.70 -14.57 15.24
N SER A 235 -9.84 -13.97 16.04
CA SER A 235 -9.86 -12.52 16.20
C SER A 235 -9.38 -11.81 14.94
N PHE A 236 -10.25 -11.01 14.33
CA PHE A 236 -9.89 -10.20 13.15
C PHE A 236 -8.70 -9.25 13.39
N LYS A 237 -8.36 -8.93 14.65
CA LYS A 237 -7.14 -8.20 14.98
C LYS A 237 -5.86 -8.95 14.63
N LEU A 238 -5.91 -10.28 14.50
CA LEU A 238 -4.75 -11.08 14.07
C LEU A 238 -4.47 -10.92 12.57
N ILE A 239 -5.51 -10.64 11.76
CA ILE A 239 -5.39 -10.37 10.33
C ILE A 239 -5.09 -8.88 10.10
N ASN A 240 -5.50 -8.02 11.03
CA ASN A 240 -5.29 -6.58 10.93
C ASN A 240 -3.85 -6.23 11.31
N ILE A 241 -2.97 -6.35 10.36
CA ILE A 241 -1.55 -6.02 10.47
C ILE A 241 -1.43 -4.52 10.67
N GLU A 242 -0.67 -4.09 11.69
CA GLU A 242 -0.32 -2.68 11.82
C GLU A 242 0.41 -2.23 10.57
N LYS A 243 -0.10 -1.16 9.95
CA LYS A 243 0.54 -0.55 8.79
C LYS A 243 1.98 -0.22 9.17
N LYS A 244 2.94 -1.01 8.69
CA LYS A 244 4.34 -0.61 8.71
C LYS A 244 4.42 0.65 7.85
N GLN A 245 4.44 1.80 8.50
CA GLN A 245 4.68 3.04 7.80
C GLN A 245 6.13 3.01 7.33
N LYS A 246 6.34 2.60 6.08
CA LYS A 246 7.57 3.00 5.41
C LYS A 246 7.52 4.51 5.38
N GLU A 247 8.55 5.13 5.91
CA GLU A 247 8.69 6.57 5.84
C GLU A 247 8.83 6.94 4.36
N THR A 248 7.70 7.31 3.74
CA THR A 248 7.71 7.85 2.39
C THR A 248 8.46 9.18 2.40
N VAL A 249 8.98 9.60 1.25
CA VAL A 249 9.63 10.91 1.14
C VAL A 249 8.68 12.02 1.61
N GLN A 250 7.37 11.90 1.34
CA GLN A 250 6.35 12.83 1.82
C GLN A 250 6.27 12.87 3.35
N MET A 251 6.30 11.71 4.02
CA MET A 251 6.31 11.68 5.49
C MET A 251 7.59 12.26 6.07
N ALA A 252 8.74 12.01 5.44
CA ALA A 252 10.00 12.62 5.83
C ALA A 252 9.95 14.14 5.70
N VAL A 253 9.36 14.65 4.62
CA VAL A 253 9.13 16.10 4.43
C VAL A 253 8.19 16.65 5.51
N LEU A 254 7.09 15.96 5.83
CA LEU A 254 6.20 16.39 6.92
C LEU A 254 6.91 16.45 8.28
N LYS A 255 7.75 15.45 8.60
CA LYS A 255 8.59 15.47 9.81
C LYS A 255 9.56 16.65 9.79
N TYR A 256 10.19 16.90 8.66
CA TYR A 256 11.10 18.03 8.49
C TYR A 256 10.39 19.38 8.70
N LEU A 257 9.20 19.58 8.14
CA LEU A 257 8.36 20.75 8.37
C LEU A 257 7.92 20.88 9.84
N LYS A 258 7.62 19.75 10.49
CA LYS A 258 7.32 19.72 11.92
C LYS A 258 8.53 20.16 12.75
N ALA A 259 9.75 19.72 12.42
CA ALA A 259 10.97 20.18 13.05
C ALA A 259 11.16 21.69 12.89
N LYS A 260 10.91 22.22 11.69
CA LYS A 260 10.91 23.65 11.41
C LYS A 260 9.95 24.42 12.33
N LYS A 261 8.69 23.93 12.46
CA LYS A 261 7.71 24.51 13.38
C LYS A 261 8.15 24.45 14.85
N TYR A 262 8.87 23.41 15.25
CA TYR A 262 9.47 23.36 16.59
C TYR A 262 10.54 24.42 16.80
N ILE A 263 11.41 24.68 15.82
CA ILE A 263 12.42 25.74 15.89
C ILE A 263 11.75 27.10 16.01
N ALA A 264 10.76 27.40 15.18
CA ALA A 264 10.01 28.67 15.22
C ALA A 264 9.35 28.92 16.59
N ASN A 265 8.99 27.86 17.32
CA ASN A 265 8.39 27.93 18.67
C ASN A 265 9.42 27.79 19.80
N GLY A 266 10.72 27.86 19.53
CA GLY A 266 11.79 27.70 20.53
C GLY A 266 11.94 26.30 21.11
N LYS A 267 11.28 25.27 20.52
CA LYS A 267 11.34 23.87 20.98
C LYS A 267 12.50 23.13 20.31
N TYR A 268 13.72 23.61 20.56
CA TYR A 268 14.93 23.17 19.86
C TYR A 268 15.27 21.68 20.08
N GLU A 269 15.08 21.17 21.28
CA GLU A 269 15.29 19.75 21.58
C GLU A 269 14.38 18.85 20.73
N ASN A 270 13.10 19.22 20.60
CA ASN A 270 12.15 18.46 19.79
C ASN A 270 12.56 18.48 18.31
N ALA A 271 13.02 19.62 17.81
CA ALA A 271 13.51 19.72 16.43
C ALA A 271 14.74 18.84 16.19
N PHE A 272 15.71 18.90 17.11
CA PHE A 272 16.93 18.11 17.04
C PHE A 272 16.62 16.60 16.99
N ARG A 273 15.74 16.13 17.87
CA ARG A 273 15.31 14.72 17.92
C ARG A 273 14.64 14.29 16.61
N VAL A 274 13.81 15.14 15.99
CA VAL A 274 13.20 14.84 14.70
C VAL A 274 14.26 14.73 13.60
N PHE A 275 15.26 15.59 13.56
CA PHE A 275 16.35 15.48 12.58
C PHE A 275 17.21 14.23 12.80
N GLU A 276 17.49 13.86 14.05
CA GLU A 276 18.16 12.60 14.36
C GLU A 276 17.34 11.39 13.92
N GLU A 277 16.02 11.42 14.15
CA GLU A 277 15.12 10.36 13.70
C GLU A 277 15.15 10.24 12.18
N LEU A 278 14.96 11.33 11.44
CA LEU A 278 15.05 11.36 9.99
C LEU A 278 16.37 10.75 9.48
N TYR A 279 17.49 11.12 10.07
CA TYR A 279 18.79 10.57 9.72
C TYR A 279 18.92 9.07 10.00
N LYS A 280 18.37 8.58 11.12
CA LYS A 280 18.56 7.21 11.60
C LYS A 280 17.58 6.21 10.97
N THR A 281 16.35 6.66 10.69
CA THR A 281 15.23 5.75 10.36
C THR A 281 14.74 5.85 8.93
N SER A 282 15.04 6.95 8.23
CA SER A 282 14.57 7.15 6.86
C SER A 282 15.34 6.27 5.87
N ASN A 283 14.63 5.89 4.80
CA ASN A 283 15.26 5.21 3.68
C ASN A 283 16.00 6.20 2.75
N SER A 284 16.76 5.64 1.81
CA SER A 284 17.53 6.40 0.82
C SER A 284 16.76 6.69 -0.47
N GLU A 285 15.45 6.39 -0.51
CA GLU A 285 14.61 6.68 -1.67
C GLU A 285 14.55 8.20 -1.91
N VAL A 286 14.92 8.63 -3.09
CA VAL A 286 14.98 10.05 -3.46
C VAL A 286 13.82 10.45 -4.34
N ALA A 287 13.38 11.69 -4.22
CA ALA A 287 12.37 12.29 -5.07
C ALA A 287 12.76 13.73 -5.46
N THR A 288 12.07 14.28 -6.45
CA THR A 288 12.09 15.71 -6.73
C THR A 288 10.84 16.33 -6.11
N ILE A 289 11.04 17.31 -5.22
CA ILE A 289 9.95 17.98 -4.52
C ILE A 289 10.11 19.49 -4.73
N GLU A 290 9.09 20.14 -5.28
CA GLU A 290 9.09 21.58 -5.62
C GLU A 290 10.32 22.01 -6.43
N GLY A 291 10.77 21.16 -7.34
CA GLY A 291 11.95 21.41 -8.16
C GLY A 291 13.29 21.07 -7.51
N LEU A 292 13.34 20.84 -6.20
CA LEU A 292 14.54 20.35 -5.51
C LEU A 292 14.75 18.88 -5.81
N GLN A 293 15.88 18.53 -6.38
CA GLN A 293 16.26 17.14 -6.67
C GLN A 293 16.86 16.45 -5.43
N ASN A 294 16.88 15.13 -5.47
CA ASN A 294 17.54 14.27 -4.48
C ASN A 294 17.02 14.45 -3.03
N VAL A 295 15.73 14.74 -2.86
CA VAL A 295 15.10 14.84 -1.55
C VAL A 295 14.81 13.46 -0.98
N CYS A 296 15.31 13.16 0.21
CA CYS A 296 14.94 11.97 1.00
C CYS A 296 15.06 12.28 2.50
N GLY A 297 14.52 11.42 3.35
CA GLY A 297 14.53 11.64 4.79
C GLY A 297 15.94 11.76 5.38
N ILE A 298 16.90 10.97 4.87
CA ILE A 298 18.29 11.01 5.35
C ILE A 298 18.92 12.39 5.08
N VAL A 299 18.81 12.93 3.87
CA VAL A 299 19.42 14.23 3.54
C VAL A 299 18.74 15.38 4.27
N LEU A 300 17.42 15.27 4.51
CA LEU A 300 16.68 16.23 5.32
C LEU A 300 17.16 16.22 6.79
N GLY A 301 17.37 15.03 7.36
CA GLY A 301 17.94 14.88 8.71
C GLY A 301 19.37 15.41 8.79
N GLU A 302 20.23 15.02 7.87
CA GLU A 302 21.64 15.48 7.81
C GLU A 302 21.73 17.01 7.67
N ASN A 303 20.97 17.60 6.75
CA ASN A 303 20.95 19.05 6.58
C ASN A 303 20.39 19.78 7.83
N GLY A 304 19.32 19.24 8.42
CA GLY A 304 18.74 19.77 9.66
C GLY A 304 19.69 19.76 10.84
N LEU A 305 20.44 18.66 11.04
CA LEU A 305 21.47 18.57 12.06
C LEU A 305 22.61 19.58 11.81
N GLY A 306 23.05 19.70 10.56
CA GLY A 306 24.03 20.73 10.17
C GLY A 306 23.58 22.14 10.53
N TYR A 307 22.32 22.48 10.25
CA TYR A 307 21.72 23.75 10.62
C TYR A 307 21.70 23.99 12.14
N MET A 308 21.28 22.98 12.92
CA MET A 308 21.24 23.08 14.39
C MET A 308 22.62 23.36 14.99
N TYR A 309 23.67 22.71 14.48
CA TYR A 309 25.04 22.99 14.91
C TYR A 309 25.54 24.35 14.43
N ALA A 310 25.24 24.77 13.21
CA ALA A 310 25.64 26.07 12.67
C ALA A 310 25.02 27.25 13.45
N LYS A 311 23.76 27.11 13.89
CA LYS A 311 23.03 28.14 14.66
C LYS A 311 23.19 28.00 16.17
N GLY A 312 23.72 26.91 16.67
CA GLY A 312 23.83 26.64 18.12
C GLY A 312 22.48 26.42 18.80
N LEU A 313 21.53 25.80 18.11
CA LEU A 313 20.18 25.56 18.63
C LEU A 313 20.12 24.20 19.33
N TYR A 314 19.77 24.15 20.62
CA TYR A 314 19.80 22.98 21.52
C TYR A 314 21.20 22.45 21.77
N VAL A 315 22.12 22.58 20.84
CA VAL A 315 23.51 22.16 20.92
C VAL A 315 24.43 23.40 20.92
N LYS A 316 25.63 23.30 21.48
CA LYS A 316 26.61 24.38 21.34
C LYS A 316 26.98 24.57 19.88
N GLN A 317 27.05 25.83 19.45
CA GLN A 317 27.47 26.17 18.08
C GLN A 317 28.83 25.53 17.76
N ASP A 318 28.89 24.85 16.62
CA ASP A 318 30.05 24.12 16.17
C ASP A 318 30.04 24.00 14.64
N PHE A 319 30.72 24.92 13.98
CA PHE A 319 30.77 24.96 12.52
C PHE A 319 31.51 23.75 11.93
N THR A 320 32.43 23.14 12.64
CA THR A 320 33.10 21.91 12.16
C THR A 320 32.11 20.75 12.09
N LYS A 321 31.24 20.60 13.09
CA LYS A 321 30.15 19.61 13.04
C LYS A 321 29.09 19.96 12.01
N ALA A 322 28.76 21.26 11.86
CA ALA A 322 27.83 21.71 10.84
C ALA A 322 28.31 21.31 9.44
N VAL A 323 29.56 21.60 9.13
CA VAL A 323 30.20 21.21 7.85
C VAL A 323 30.23 19.70 7.66
N TYR A 324 30.50 18.93 8.72
CA TYR A 324 30.44 17.47 8.64
C TYR A 324 29.06 16.99 8.16
N TRP A 325 28.00 17.51 8.74
CA TRP A 325 26.63 17.13 8.39
C TRP A 325 26.23 17.64 7.01
N PHE A 326 26.54 18.88 6.66
CA PHE A 326 26.29 19.42 5.33
C PHE A 326 27.03 18.62 4.24
N LYS A 327 28.28 18.22 4.47
CA LYS A 327 29.02 17.36 3.53
C LYS A 327 28.35 16.02 3.31
N LYS A 328 27.78 15.39 4.34
CA LYS A 328 27.05 14.13 4.20
C LYS A 328 25.85 14.27 3.27
N ALA A 329 25.04 15.31 3.43
CA ALA A 329 23.90 15.58 2.57
C ALA A 329 24.33 16.07 1.18
N ALA A 330 25.36 16.90 1.09
CA ALA A 330 25.92 17.41 -0.17
C ALA A 330 26.51 16.28 -1.05
N ASN A 331 27.13 15.26 -0.45
CA ASN A 331 27.62 14.09 -1.15
C ASN A 331 26.50 13.21 -1.75
N LYS A 332 25.25 13.48 -1.41
CA LYS A 332 24.06 12.92 -2.02
C LYS A 332 23.35 13.90 -2.95
N ASP A 333 24.09 14.93 -3.37
CA ASP A 333 23.62 16.00 -4.26
C ASP A 333 22.34 16.71 -3.74
N PHE A 334 22.19 16.84 -2.42
CA PHE A 334 21.05 17.56 -1.85
C PHE A 334 21.27 19.08 -1.98
N PRO A 335 20.43 19.78 -2.76
CA PRO A 335 20.70 21.17 -3.18
C PRO A 335 20.88 22.15 -2.02
N ILE A 336 20.06 22.07 -0.97
CA ILE A 336 20.13 22.96 0.18
C ILE A 336 21.44 22.75 0.97
N ALA A 337 21.88 21.51 1.10
CA ALA A 337 23.14 21.22 1.79
C ALA A 337 24.36 21.70 1.00
N LEU A 338 24.33 21.58 -0.33
CA LEU A 338 25.36 22.13 -1.21
C LEU A 338 25.47 23.65 -1.04
N PHE A 339 24.34 24.36 -0.96
CA PHE A 339 24.32 25.79 -0.73
C PHE A 339 24.82 26.14 0.68
N ASN A 340 24.37 25.47 1.73
CA ASN A 340 24.85 25.72 3.09
C ASN A 340 26.38 25.49 3.20
N LEU A 341 26.87 24.46 2.52
CA LEU A 341 28.31 24.17 2.47
C LEU A 341 29.09 25.25 1.69
N SER A 342 28.53 25.79 0.59
CA SER A 342 29.16 26.89 -0.13
C SER A 342 29.35 28.13 0.75
N ILE A 343 28.36 28.45 1.59
CA ILE A 343 28.46 29.54 2.56
C ILE A 343 29.58 29.27 3.59
N CYS A 344 29.71 28.05 4.09
CA CYS A 344 30.77 27.68 4.99
C CYS A 344 32.16 27.94 4.35
N TYR A 345 32.34 27.60 3.07
CA TYR A 345 33.60 27.89 2.33
C TYR A 345 33.79 29.39 2.09
N ALA A 346 32.73 30.13 1.76
CA ALA A 346 32.80 31.58 1.58
C ALA A 346 33.28 32.33 2.83
N LYS A 347 32.78 31.90 4.01
CA LYS A 347 33.08 32.55 5.30
C LYS A 347 34.29 31.94 6.02
N GLY A 348 34.73 30.74 5.66
CA GLY A 348 35.77 30.03 6.41
C GLY A 348 35.27 29.46 7.74
N GLU A 349 33.95 29.16 7.83
CA GLU A 349 33.31 28.65 9.04
C GLU A 349 33.34 27.12 9.06
N GLY A 350 34.14 26.52 9.92
CA GLY A 350 34.32 25.07 10.06
C GLY A 350 35.15 24.42 8.95
N VAL A 351 35.57 25.18 7.95
CA VAL A 351 36.46 24.83 6.84
C VAL A 351 37.36 26.00 6.53
N GLU A 352 38.50 25.77 5.86
CA GLU A 352 39.31 26.84 5.31
C GLU A 352 38.55 27.57 4.19
N LYS A 353 38.66 28.88 4.14
CA LYS A 353 37.99 29.70 3.11
C LYS A 353 38.50 29.32 1.72
N ASP A 354 37.57 29.00 0.81
CA ASP A 354 37.85 28.60 -0.57
C ASP A 354 36.75 29.13 -1.52
N GLU A 355 37.04 30.28 -2.19
CA GLU A 355 36.13 30.95 -3.12
C GLU A 355 35.85 30.08 -4.38
N LYS A 356 36.77 29.17 -4.73
CA LYS A 356 36.62 28.29 -5.89
C LYS A 356 35.64 27.16 -5.60
N GLU A 357 35.75 26.55 -4.44
CA GLU A 357 34.84 25.50 -3.99
C GLU A 357 33.47 26.08 -3.65
N GLU A 358 33.40 27.27 -3.04
CA GLU A 358 32.14 28.03 -2.84
C GLU A 358 31.38 28.19 -4.16
N GLY A 359 32.02 28.76 -5.19
CA GLY A 359 31.37 28.95 -6.49
C GLY A 359 30.92 27.65 -7.15
N ARG A 360 31.72 26.59 -7.08
CA ARG A 360 31.38 25.27 -7.60
C ARG A 360 30.11 24.69 -6.94
N LEU A 361 30.06 24.73 -5.62
CA LEU A 361 28.94 24.20 -4.84
C LEU A 361 27.66 25.03 -5.04
N ALA A 362 27.78 26.36 -5.10
CA ALA A 362 26.64 27.25 -5.34
C ALA A 362 26.01 27.02 -6.74
N ILE A 363 26.84 26.84 -7.78
CA ILE A 363 26.38 26.53 -9.15
C ILE A 363 25.69 25.16 -9.17
N LEU A 364 26.29 24.15 -8.55
CA LEU A 364 25.71 22.82 -8.50
C LEU A 364 24.37 22.82 -7.78
N SER A 365 24.28 23.48 -6.63
CA SER A 365 23.03 23.66 -5.87
C SER A 365 21.92 24.26 -6.74
N LYS A 366 22.24 25.34 -7.50
CA LYS A 366 21.30 25.99 -8.41
C LYS A 366 20.83 25.06 -9.53
N ASN A 367 21.74 24.30 -10.12
CA ASN A 367 21.42 23.36 -11.20
C ASN A 367 20.51 22.22 -10.74
N LEU A 368 20.56 21.87 -9.45
CA LEU A 368 19.71 20.85 -8.81
C LEU A 368 18.41 21.44 -8.23
N GLY A 369 18.06 22.68 -8.59
CA GLY A 369 16.75 23.28 -8.31
C GLY A 369 16.69 24.22 -7.11
N TYR A 370 17.82 24.54 -6.45
CA TYR A 370 17.81 25.50 -5.35
C TYR A 370 17.84 26.95 -5.86
N LEU A 371 16.76 27.69 -5.64
CA LEU A 371 16.57 29.06 -6.14
C LEU A 371 16.73 30.15 -5.06
N LYS A 372 17.57 29.95 -4.06
CA LYS A 372 17.80 30.91 -2.94
C LYS A 372 16.63 31.12 -1.94
N VAL A 373 15.55 30.40 -2.06
CA VAL A 373 14.38 30.54 -1.16
C VAL A 373 14.12 29.19 -0.52
N GLY A 374 14.91 28.83 0.49
CA GLY A 374 14.73 27.54 1.13
C GLY A 374 14.85 27.60 2.64
N PRO A 375 14.01 26.87 3.35
CA PRO A 375 14.14 26.69 4.77
C PRO A 375 15.50 26.04 5.11
N PHE A 376 16.15 26.53 6.17
CA PHE A 376 17.44 26.02 6.66
C PHE A 376 18.69 26.36 5.83
N SER A 377 18.65 27.45 5.07
CA SER A 377 19.86 28.15 4.64
C SER A 377 20.44 28.95 5.82
N ILE A 378 21.75 28.90 6.01
CA ILE A 378 22.41 29.63 7.13
C ILE A 378 22.52 31.14 6.92
N ASP A 379 22.32 31.62 5.69
CA ASP A 379 22.44 33.05 5.33
C ASP A 379 21.10 33.79 5.13
N TYR A 380 20.01 33.19 5.50
CA TYR A 380 18.70 33.79 5.32
C TYR A 380 18.48 34.91 6.38
N GLU A 381 18.55 36.20 5.99
CA GLU A 381 18.33 37.36 6.88
C GLU A 381 16.87 37.48 7.34
N GLU A 382 15.90 37.08 6.51
CA GLU A 382 14.52 36.80 6.93
C GLU A 382 14.38 35.34 7.25
N ASP A 383 14.67 34.96 8.49
CA ASP A 383 14.56 33.58 8.94
C ASP A 383 13.12 33.06 8.71
N PRO A 384 12.84 32.19 7.71
CA PRO A 384 11.50 31.66 7.51
C PRO A 384 11.05 30.80 8.69
N LEU A 385 11.92 30.54 9.68
CA LEU A 385 11.57 29.96 10.95
C LEU A 385 10.79 30.93 11.84
N VAL A 386 10.92 32.26 11.61
CA VAL A 386 10.19 33.29 12.31
C VAL A 386 8.88 33.65 11.59
N ASN A 387 8.80 33.43 10.28
CA ASN A 387 7.58 33.62 9.52
C ASN A 387 7.05 32.28 8.97
N PRO A 388 6.11 31.62 9.65
CA PRO A 388 5.53 30.36 9.20
C PRO A 388 4.75 30.48 7.87
N ASP A 389 4.38 31.71 7.46
CA ASP A 389 3.68 31.97 6.20
C ASP A 389 4.65 32.13 5.00
N ALA A 390 5.96 32.22 5.25
CA ALA A 390 7.01 32.25 4.22
C ALA A 390 7.47 30.84 3.79
N VAL A 391 6.77 29.80 4.19
CA VAL A 391 7.00 28.43 3.72
C VAL A 391 6.49 28.34 2.29
N PRO A 392 7.28 27.85 1.31
CA PRO A 392 6.69 27.35 0.09
C PRO A 392 5.60 26.36 0.49
N VAL A 393 4.36 26.66 0.16
CA VAL A 393 3.23 25.79 0.46
C VAL A 393 3.42 24.56 -0.41
N ILE A 394 3.91 23.47 0.19
CA ILE A 394 3.78 22.18 -0.44
C ILE A 394 2.27 21.93 -0.43
N TYR A 395 1.63 22.15 -1.57
CA TYR A 395 0.22 21.80 -1.74
C TYR A 395 0.13 20.28 -1.68
N TYR A 396 -0.16 19.76 -0.47
CA TYR A 396 -0.70 18.43 -0.35
C TYR A 396 -2.15 18.52 -0.79
N TYR A 397 -2.50 17.80 -1.83
CA TYR A 397 -3.88 17.42 -2.03
C TYR A 397 -4.30 16.63 -0.78
N ASP A 398 -5.13 17.26 0.03
CA ASP A 398 -5.85 16.67 1.14
C ASP A 398 -6.94 15.74 0.56
N GLU A 399 -6.55 14.58 0.03
CA GLU A 399 -7.48 13.50 -0.36
C GLU A 399 -7.45 12.35 0.64
N TYR A 400 -7.01 12.59 1.88
CA TYR A 400 -7.11 11.58 2.97
C TYR A 400 -7.72 12.19 4.22
N THR A 401 -8.89 12.84 4.07
CA THR A 401 -9.88 12.91 5.13
C THR A 401 -10.95 11.88 4.79
N LEU A 402 -10.79 10.69 5.33
CA LEU A 402 -11.83 9.87 5.97
C LEU A 402 -11.24 8.50 6.27
#